data_93018b93033c7b7aa9a69d1e3da28aa3
#
_entry.id   93018b93033c7b7aa9a69d1e3da28aa3
#
_cell.length_a   1.000
_cell.length_b   1.000
_cell.length_c   1.000
_cell.angle_alpha   90.00
_cell.angle_beta   90.00
_cell.angle_gamma   90.00
#
_symmetry.space_group_name_H-M   'P 1'
#
loop_
_entity.id
_entity.type
_entity.pdbx_description
1 polymer ?
#
loop_
_entity_poly.entity_id
_entity_poly.type
_entity_poly.pdbx_seq_one_letter_code
_entity_poly.pdbx_strand_id
1 'polypeptide(L)'
;VVPESGVEISVTSQGLFSGGKNLAIDVAFPILHGPYGEDGTIQGLFEMIRQAYVGSGVLASAVSMDKSYAKPIFASAGLNVAAGTVVTSLKFELPSNLKYPLFVKPARSGSSRGTTKVKTAAELTAAVEHALTFDTKVIIEQAIVGKEIECAVLQADGKTSASPVGEIVISDKYEFYDFQAKYLDNSMQLVSPADLPAGIEEKIQKAALLAFSAAGCEGLARIDFFYSNDDQIVINEINTMPGFTPTSVYPKLIEKIGISYQQLITKLIETAQNRSLNVTR
;
A
#
# COMPACT_ATOMS: atom_id res chain seq x y z
N VAL A 1 -14.35 -10.49 8.03
CA VAL A 1 -15.40 -11.28 8.69
C VAL A 1 -16.39 -10.28 9.26
N VAL A 2 -17.60 -10.26 8.72
CA VAL A 2 -18.71 -9.48 9.31
C VAL A 2 -19.14 -10.25 10.57
N PRO A 3 -19.18 -9.64 11.77
CA PRO A 3 -19.62 -10.34 12.96
C PRO A 3 -21.09 -10.78 12.79
N GLU A 4 -21.41 -11.99 13.23
CA GLU A 4 -22.78 -12.54 13.17
C GLU A 4 -23.80 -11.74 14.00
N SER A 5 -23.33 -10.87 14.90
CA SER A 5 -24.13 -9.97 15.72
C SER A 5 -23.68 -8.53 15.51
N GLY A 6 -24.07 -7.92 14.44
CA GLY A 6 -23.85 -6.50 14.15
C GLY A 6 -25.16 -5.72 14.25
N VAL A 7 -25.05 -4.44 14.62
CA VAL A 7 -26.17 -3.51 14.48
C VAL A 7 -26.19 -3.03 13.03
N GLU A 8 -27.35 -3.11 12.37
CA GLU A 8 -27.51 -2.63 11.00
C GLU A 8 -27.24 -1.12 10.91
N ILE A 9 -26.40 -0.74 9.95
CA ILE A 9 -26.10 0.66 9.62
C ILE A 9 -26.75 1.00 8.28
N SER A 10 -27.61 1.98 8.29
CA SER A 10 -28.17 2.55 7.07
C SER A 10 -27.34 3.74 6.64
N VAL A 11 -27.01 3.79 5.37
CA VAL A 11 -26.27 4.90 4.73
C VAL A 11 -27.26 5.76 3.95
N THR A 12 -27.28 7.05 4.23
CA THR A 12 -28.14 8.01 3.52
C THR A 12 -27.32 9.24 3.12
N SER A 13 -27.89 10.12 2.29
CA SER A 13 -27.28 11.42 1.97
C SER A 13 -27.06 12.34 3.18
N GLN A 14 -27.62 11.99 4.33
CA GLN A 14 -27.50 12.76 5.58
C GLN A 14 -26.50 12.12 6.58
N GLY A 15 -25.83 11.03 6.18
CA GLY A 15 -24.84 10.35 7.01
C GLY A 15 -25.19 8.90 7.33
N LEU A 16 -24.62 8.42 8.43
CA LEU A 16 -24.73 7.05 8.92
C LEU A 16 -25.77 6.96 10.03
N PHE A 17 -26.68 6.01 9.93
CA PHE A 17 -27.77 5.82 10.87
C PHE A 17 -27.80 4.40 11.41
N SER A 18 -28.24 4.25 12.67
CA SER A 18 -28.56 2.97 13.27
C SER A 18 -29.90 3.05 13.99
N GLY A 19 -30.83 2.15 13.71
CA GLY A 19 -32.18 2.14 14.28
C GLY A 19 -32.93 3.48 14.07
N GLY A 20 -32.69 4.15 12.94
CA GLY A 20 -33.28 5.45 12.61
C GLY A 20 -32.63 6.67 13.30
N LYS A 21 -31.59 6.49 14.11
CA LYS A 21 -30.84 7.58 14.75
C LYS A 21 -29.56 7.86 13.98
N ASN A 22 -29.28 9.14 13.72
CA ASN A 22 -27.98 9.56 13.19
C ASN A 22 -26.88 9.23 14.20
N LEU A 23 -25.81 8.58 13.74
CA LEU A 23 -24.68 8.21 14.60
C LEU A 23 -23.79 9.39 14.98
N ALA A 24 -23.99 10.55 14.33
CA ALA A 24 -23.25 11.80 14.58
C ALA A 24 -21.71 11.57 14.64
N ILE A 25 -21.18 10.89 13.65
CA ILE A 25 -19.75 10.59 13.56
C ILE A 25 -19.03 11.81 12.99
N ASP A 26 -18.10 12.38 13.73
CA ASP A 26 -17.28 13.51 13.27
C ASP A 26 -16.26 13.11 12.21
N VAL A 27 -15.56 11.98 12.43
CA VAL A 27 -14.54 11.45 11.53
C VAL A 27 -14.62 9.92 11.49
N ALA A 28 -14.61 9.37 10.29
CA ALA A 28 -14.44 7.92 10.07
C ALA A 28 -12.96 7.58 9.93
N PHE A 29 -12.50 6.50 10.57
CA PHE A 29 -11.17 5.95 10.37
C PHE A 29 -11.30 4.54 9.77
N PRO A 30 -11.31 4.43 8.43
CA PRO A 30 -11.57 3.15 7.76
C PRO A 30 -10.31 2.28 7.78
N ILE A 31 -10.03 1.61 8.89
CA ILE A 31 -8.93 0.64 8.99
C ILE A 31 -9.37 -0.67 8.31
N LEU A 32 -9.48 -0.60 6.99
CA LEU A 32 -9.86 -1.71 6.11
C LEU A 32 -8.75 -1.91 5.10
N HIS A 33 -8.31 -3.15 4.93
CA HIS A 33 -7.20 -3.49 4.04
C HIS A 33 -7.70 -4.21 2.78
N GLY A 34 -7.05 -3.92 1.66
CA GLY A 34 -7.34 -4.52 0.37
C GLY A 34 -8.62 -3.99 -0.30
N PRO A 35 -9.30 -4.82 -1.12
CA PRO A 35 -10.49 -4.42 -1.86
C PRO A 35 -11.58 -3.83 -0.96
N TYR A 36 -12.27 -2.82 -1.47
CA TYR A 36 -13.27 -1.97 -0.79
C TYR A 36 -12.71 -1.03 0.27
N GLY A 37 -11.55 -1.33 0.89
CA GLY A 37 -10.93 -0.51 1.93
C GLY A 37 -9.90 0.49 1.40
N GLU A 38 -9.04 0.05 0.46
CA GLU A 38 -7.91 0.82 -0.07
C GLU A 38 -8.04 1.18 -1.56
N ASP A 39 -9.15 0.84 -2.21
CA ASP A 39 -9.35 0.97 -3.66
C ASP A 39 -10.22 2.16 -4.08
N GLY A 40 -10.55 3.06 -3.16
CA GLY A 40 -11.40 4.21 -3.40
C GLY A 40 -12.90 3.97 -3.15
N THR A 41 -13.32 2.72 -2.93
CA THR A 41 -14.75 2.37 -2.78
C THR A 41 -15.33 2.96 -1.50
N ILE A 42 -14.76 2.69 -0.34
CA ILE A 42 -15.23 3.26 0.93
C ILE A 42 -15.02 4.77 0.98
N GLN A 43 -13.95 5.27 0.38
CA GLN A 43 -13.67 6.70 0.26
C GLN A 43 -14.77 7.39 -0.57
N GLY A 44 -15.20 6.78 -1.68
CA GLY A 44 -16.31 7.28 -2.50
C GLY A 44 -17.63 7.33 -1.72
N LEU A 45 -17.90 6.34 -0.88
CA LEU A 45 -19.06 6.36 0.01
C LEU A 45 -19.01 7.56 0.96
N PHE A 46 -17.87 7.79 1.63
CA PHE A 46 -17.70 8.90 2.54
C PHE A 46 -17.79 10.26 1.83
N GLU A 47 -17.24 10.41 0.65
CA GLU A 47 -17.39 11.64 -0.16
C GLU A 47 -18.86 11.91 -0.50
N MET A 48 -19.63 10.90 -0.92
CA MET A 48 -21.03 11.03 -1.29
C MET A 48 -21.92 11.48 -0.11
N ILE A 49 -21.63 11.01 1.09
CA ILE A 49 -22.40 11.38 2.32
C ILE A 49 -21.75 12.54 3.07
N ARG A 50 -20.67 13.13 2.54
CA ARG A 50 -19.90 14.23 3.14
C ARG A 50 -19.37 13.89 4.54
N GLN A 51 -18.99 12.64 4.76
CA GLN A 51 -18.37 12.18 6.01
C GLN A 51 -16.86 12.44 5.94
N ALA A 52 -16.33 13.20 6.89
CA ALA A 52 -14.89 13.33 7.05
C ALA A 52 -14.27 11.96 7.37
N TYR A 53 -13.11 11.64 6.75
CA TYR A 53 -12.44 10.36 6.95
C TYR A 53 -10.92 10.51 6.90
N VAL A 54 -10.23 9.63 7.61
CA VAL A 54 -8.77 9.53 7.65
C VAL A 54 -8.25 8.83 6.39
N GLY A 55 -7.15 9.33 5.86
CA GLY A 55 -6.42 8.71 4.76
C GLY A 55 -6.64 9.35 3.40
N SER A 56 -6.15 8.73 2.38
CA SER A 56 -6.16 9.21 0.99
C SER A 56 -7.57 9.23 0.40
N GLY A 57 -7.80 10.14 -0.56
CA GLY A 57 -9.06 10.26 -1.29
C GLY A 57 -9.27 9.15 -2.32
N VAL A 58 -10.40 9.24 -3.05
CA VAL A 58 -10.85 8.23 -4.02
C VAL A 58 -9.79 7.93 -5.07
N LEU A 59 -9.27 8.96 -5.74
CA LEU A 59 -8.32 8.78 -6.83
C LEU A 59 -7.01 8.17 -6.35
N ALA A 60 -6.43 8.72 -5.28
CA ALA A 60 -5.17 8.25 -4.74
C ALA A 60 -5.27 6.80 -4.26
N SER A 61 -6.35 6.42 -3.59
CA SER A 61 -6.62 5.06 -3.15
C SER A 61 -6.75 4.09 -4.34
N ALA A 62 -7.56 4.45 -5.34
CA ALA A 62 -7.77 3.61 -6.52
C ALA A 62 -6.49 3.40 -7.34
N VAL A 63 -5.72 4.47 -7.56
CA VAL A 63 -4.43 4.40 -8.27
C VAL A 63 -3.41 3.58 -7.49
N SER A 64 -3.28 3.83 -6.19
CA SER A 64 -2.30 3.14 -5.34
C SER A 64 -2.56 1.63 -5.24
N MET A 65 -3.83 1.24 -5.21
CA MET A 65 -4.23 -0.16 -5.15
C MET A 65 -3.89 -0.92 -6.45
N ASP A 66 -4.03 -0.28 -7.61
CA ASP A 66 -3.78 -0.89 -8.91
C ASP A 66 -2.35 -0.63 -9.39
N LYS A 67 -1.48 -1.61 -9.21
CA LYS A 67 -0.05 -1.52 -9.58
C LYS A 67 0.18 -1.19 -11.05
N SER A 68 -0.77 -1.53 -11.94
CA SER A 68 -0.67 -1.22 -13.36
C SER A 68 -0.85 0.27 -13.67
N TYR A 69 -1.49 1.02 -12.78
CA TYR A 69 -1.61 2.48 -12.84
C TYR A 69 -0.58 3.18 -11.95
N ALA A 70 -0.32 2.66 -10.76
CA ALA A 70 0.66 3.24 -9.84
C ALA A 70 2.07 3.30 -10.44
N LYS A 71 2.56 2.20 -11.03
CA LYS A 71 3.92 2.13 -11.58
C LYS A 71 4.20 3.15 -12.69
N PRO A 72 3.35 3.35 -13.71
CA PRO A 72 3.53 4.43 -14.68
C PRO A 72 3.58 5.83 -14.05
N ILE A 73 2.78 6.09 -13.03
CA ILE A 73 2.79 7.38 -12.30
C ILE A 73 4.12 7.55 -11.59
N PHE A 74 4.61 6.53 -10.88
CA PHE A 74 5.91 6.58 -10.21
C PHE A 74 7.05 6.79 -11.22
N ALA A 75 7.03 6.07 -12.33
CA ALA A 75 8.04 6.24 -13.39
C ALA A 75 8.01 7.66 -13.99
N SER A 76 6.81 8.23 -14.23
CA SER A 76 6.68 9.60 -14.75
C SER A 76 7.16 10.66 -13.75
N ALA A 77 7.11 10.35 -12.45
CA ALA A 77 7.66 11.19 -11.39
C ALA A 77 9.18 11.03 -11.21
N GLY A 78 9.84 10.16 -12.00
CA GLY A 78 11.28 9.92 -11.94
C GLY A 78 11.72 8.85 -10.93
N LEU A 79 10.80 8.04 -10.43
CA LEU A 79 11.11 6.90 -9.56
C LEU A 79 11.39 5.65 -10.40
N ASN A 80 12.37 4.85 -9.97
CA ASN A 80 12.62 3.56 -10.60
C ASN A 80 11.52 2.57 -10.21
N VAL A 81 10.98 1.86 -11.20
CA VAL A 81 10.03 0.76 -11.04
C VAL A 81 10.61 -0.51 -11.67
N ALA A 82 10.23 -1.68 -11.17
CA ALA A 82 10.61 -2.93 -11.82
C ALA A 82 10.05 -2.97 -13.25
N ALA A 83 10.89 -3.36 -14.21
CA ALA A 83 10.45 -3.58 -15.58
C ALA A 83 9.38 -4.67 -15.60
N GLY A 84 8.30 -4.46 -16.34
CA GLY A 84 7.20 -5.41 -16.36
C GLY A 84 6.21 -5.17 -17.49
N THR A 85 5.21 -6.04 -17.55
CA THR A 85 4.09 -5.95 -18.49
C THR A 85 2.79 -6.33 -17.80
N VAL A 86 1.69 -5.91 -18.36
CA VAL A 86 0.34 -6.20 -17.86
C VAL A 86 -0.36 -7.14 -18.83
N VAL A 87 -0.97 -8.20 -18.31
CA VAL A 87 -1.73 -9.17 -19.10
C VAL A 87 -3.13 -9.35 -18.51
N THR A 88 -4.11 -9.64 -19.37
CA THR A 88 -5.52 -9.83 -18.99
C THR A 88 -6.09 -11.17 -19.47
N SER A 89 -5.27 -11.99 -20.10
CA SER A 89 -5.64 -13.32 -20.58
C SER A 89 -4.39 -14.20 -20.72
N LEU A 90 -4.59 -15.48 -21.00
CA LEU A 90 -3.50 -16.42 -21.28
C LEU A 90 -2.87 -16.26 -22.68
N LYS A 91 -3.43 -15.39 -23.52
CA LYS A 91 -2.84 -15.03 -24.81
C LYS A 91 -2.02 -13.76 -24.63
N PHE A 92 -0.74 -13.91 -24.38
CA PHE A 92 0.19 -12.80 -24.20
C PHE A 92 1.57 -13.17 -24.74
N GLU A 93 2.35 -12.16 -25.07
CA GLU A 93 3.77 -12.29 -25.40
C GLU A 93 4.58 -11.63 -24.28
N LEU A 94 5.58 -12.35 -23.78
CA LEU A 94 6.50 -11.79 -22.79
C LEU A 94 7.48 -10.84 -23.50
N PRO A 95 7.59 -9.57 -23.08
CA PRO A 95 8.58 -8.64 -23.61
C PRO A 95 10.00 -9.21 -23.52
N SER A 96 10.79 -9.07 -24.57
CA SER A 96 12.12 -9.66 -24.70
C SER A 96 13.17 -9.13 -23.71
N ASN A 97 12.88 -7.96 -23.11
CA ASN A 97 13.72 -7.35 -22.08
C ASN A 97 13.48 -7.95 -20.67
N LEU A 98 12.41 -8.73 -20.46
CA LEU A 98 12.17 -9.41 -19.18
C LEU A 98 12.91 -10.76 -19.15
N LYS A 99 13.61 -11.00 -18.04
CA LYS A 99 14.43 -12.21 -17.82
C LYS A 99 14.02 -12.89 -16.52
N TYR A 100 14.05 -14.21 -16.52
CA TYR A 100 13.80 -14.99 -15.30
C TYR A 100 14.90 -14.77 -14.25
N PRO A 101 14.56 -14.79 -12.94
CA PRO A 101 13.23 -15.02 -12.40
C PRO A 101 12.32 -13.79 -12.55
N LEU A 102 10.99 -14.06 -12.65
CA LEU A 102 9.95 -13.05 -12.73
C LEU A 102 8.97 -13.21 -11.56
N PHE A 103 8.31 -12.13 -11.18
CA PHE A 103 7.12 -12.19 -10.33
C PHE A 103 5.87 -12.00 -11.17
N VAL A 104 4.92 -12.90 -10.98
CA VAL A 104 3.58 -12.85 -11.56
C VAL A 104 2.61 -12.59 -10.42
N LYS A 105 1.85 -11.49 -10.47
CA LYS A 105 0.97 -11.07 -9.38
C LYS A 105 -0.29 -10.38 -9.89
N PRO A 106 -1.43 -10.53 -9.20
CA PRO A 106 -2.64 -9.74 -9.49
C PRO A 106 -2.34 -8.25 -9.35
N ALA A 107 -2.91 -7.41 -10.21
CA ALA A 107 -2.64 -5.97 -10.20
C ALA A 107 -3.18 -5.28 -8.94
N ARG A 108 -4.34 -5.73 -8.44
CA ARG A 108 -5.10 -5.14 -7.33
C ARG A 108 -5.19 -6.05 -6.10
N SER A 109 -4.16 -6.86 -5.86
CA SER A 109 -4.10 -7.70 -4.67
C SER A 109 -3.01 -7.22 -3.72
N GLY A 110 -3.33 -7.22 -2.43
CA GLY A 110 -2.40 -7.00 -1.34
C GLY A 110 -1.89 -8.30 -0.74
N SER A 111 -0.95 -8.19 0.22
CA SER A 111 -0.47 -9.31 1.04
C SER A 111 0.07 -10.50 0.24
N SER A 112 0.65 -10.26 -0.92
CA SER A 112 1.21 -11.28 -1.83
C SER A 112 0.22 -12.40 -2.25
N ARG A 113 -1.09 -12.18 -2.10
CA ARG A 113 -2.10 -13.17 -2.51
C ARG A 113 -2.10 -13.31 -4.03
N GLY A 114 -2.02 -14.56 -4.52
CA GLY A 114 -1.95 -14.86 -5.93
C GLY A 114 -0.60 -14.52 -6.59
N THR A 115 0.43 -14.16 -5.79
CA THR A 115 1.78 -13.90 -6.28
C THR A 115 2.58 -15.17 -6.44
N THR A 116 3.26 -15.33 -7.58
CA THR A 116 4.12 -16.47 -7.88
C THR A 116 5.47 -15.98 -8.40
N LYS A 117 6.57 -16.49 -7.84
CA LYS A 117 7.92 -16.34 -8.38
C LYS A 117 8.15 -17.41 -9.44
N VAL A 118 8.39 -16.99 -10.66
CA VAL A 118 8.56 -17.85 -11.85
C VAL A 118 10.04 -17.89 -12.22
N LYS A 119 10.62 -19.08 -12.22
CA LYS A 119 12.05 -19.28 -12.48
C LYS A 119 12.33 -19.66 -13.95
N THR A 120 11.34 -20.23 -14.64
CA THR A 120 11.46 -20.73 -16.01
C THR A 120 10.25 -20.41 -16.87
N ALA A 121 10.40 -20.43 -18.18
CA ALA A 121 9.29 -20.21 -19.12
C ALA A 121 8.15 -21.25 -18.98
N ALA A 122 8.46 -22.46 -18.56
CA ALA A 122 7.48 -23.53 -18.40
C ALA A 122 6.47 -23.25 -17.28
N GLU A 123 6.85 -22.46 -16.26
CA GLU A 123 6.01 -22.12 -15.12
C GLU A 123 5.09 -20.92 -15.39
N LEU A 124 5.42 -20.10 -16.40
CA LEU A 124 4.83 -18.77 -16.57
C LEU A 124 3.32 -18.81 -16.81
N THR A 125 2.85 -19.69 -17.71
CA THR A 125 1.41 -19.77 -18.05
C THR A 125 0.57 -20.18 -16.84
N ALA A 126 1.03 -21.17 -16.07
CA ALA A 126 0.33 -21.61 -14.86
C ALA A 126 0.30 -20.51 -13.77
N ALA A 127 1.39 -19.73 -13.66
CA ALA A 127 1.44 -18.62 -12.72
C ALA A 127 0.46 -17.48 -13.11
N VAL A 128 0.34 -17.18 -14.41
CA VAL A 128 -0.64 -16.19 -14.90
C VAL A 128 -2.06 -16.69 -14.71
N GLU A 129 -2.33 -17.96 -15.01
CA GLU A 129 -3.64 -18.57 -14.78
C GLU A 129 -4.03 -18.49 -13.29
N HIS A 130 -3.11 -18.84 -12.39
CA HIS A 130 -3.33 -18.71 -10.96
C HIS A 130 -3.63 -17.27 -10.55
N ALA A 131 -2.84 -16.30 -10.99
CA ALA A 131 -3.06 -14.90 -10.65
C ALA A 131 -4.39 -14.35 -11.20
N LEU A 132 -4.84 -14.81 -12.38
CA LEU A 132 -6.14 -14.46 -12.97
C LEU A 132 -7.34 -14.99 -12.16
N THR A 133 -7.15 -15.93 -11.25
CA THR A 133 -8.22 -16.32 -10.31
C THR A 133 -8.49 -15.28 -9.22
N PHE A 134 -7.55 -14.36 -9.01
CA PHE A 134 -7.65 -13.28 -8.00
C PHE A 134 -8.01 -11.92 -8.60
N ASP A 135 -7.60 -11.66 -9.85
CA ASP A 135 -7.85 -10.38 -10.53
C ASP A 135 -7.95 -10.60 -12.04
N THR A 136 -8.75 -9.80 -12.71
CA THR A 136 -8.86 -9.79 -14.19
C THR A 136 -7.61 -9.20 -14.87
N LYS A 137 -6.66 -8.69 -14.12
CA LYS A 137 -5.45 -8.04 -14.56
C LYS A 137 -4.24 -8.54 -13.76
N VAL A 138 -3.22 -8.98 -14.46
CA VAL A 138 -2.00 -9.55 -13.89
C VAL A 138 -0.79 -8.76 -14.32
N ILE A 139 0.14 -8.51 -13.41
CA ILE A 139 1.45 -7.93 -13.70
C ILE A 139 2.49 -9.04 -13.71
N ILE A 140 3.30 -9.07 -14.76
CA ILE A 140 4.51 -9.86 -14.86
C ILE A 140 5.68 -8.89 -14.79
N GLU A 141 6.53 -9.01 -13.78
CA GLU A 141 7.62 -8.06 -13.57
C GLU A 141 8.95 -8.74 -13.24
N GLN A 142 10.04 -8.05 -13.53
CA GLN A 142 11.39 -8.49 -13.21
C GLN A 142 11.54 -8.64 -11.70
N ALA A 143 12.05 -9.77 -11.25
CA ALA A 143 12.42 -9.93 -9.85
C ALA A 143 13.59 -9.01 -9.49
N ILE A 144 13.43 -8.26 -8.41
CA ILE A 144 14.50 -7.45 -7.82
C ILE A 144 15.11 -8.25 -6.68
N VAL A 145 16.44 -8.38 -6.72
CA VAL A 145 17.20 -9.04 -5.64
C VAL A 145 17.81 -7.97 -4.77
N GLY A 146 17.50 -7.98 -3.49
CA GLY A 146 17.96 -6.97 -2.54
C GLY A 146 17.15 -6.99 -1.24
N LYS A 147 17.25 -5.91 -0.48
CA LYS A 147 16.53 -5.70 0.78
C LYS A 147 15.14 -5.13 0.53
N GLU A 148 14.13 -5.62 1.25
CA GLU A 148 12.80 -5.00 1.30
C GLU A 148 12.80 -3.89 2.35
N ILE A 149 12.52 -2.66 1.90
CA ILE A 149 12.59 -1.45 2.73
C ILE A 149 11.23 -0.77 2.75
N GLU A 150 10.74 -0.49 3.93
CA GLU A 150 9.49 0.23 4.15
C GLU A 150 9.74 1.62 4.73
N CYS A 151 9.00 2.62 4.24
CA CYS A 151 9.04 3.99 4.71
C CYS A 151 7.62 4.49 5.01
N ALA A 152 7.39 4.96 6.23
CA ALA A 152 6.13 5.58 6.60
C ALA A 152 6.15 7.08 6.24
N VAL A 153 5.09 7.54 5.58
CA VAL A 153 4.85 8.97 5.32
C VAL A 153 3.63 9.42 6.10
N LEU A 154 3.78 10.53 6.80
CA LEU A 154 2.73 11.19 7.56
C LEU A 154 2.55 12.63 7.08
N GLN A 155 1.32 12.99 6.71
CA GLN A 155 0.90 14.36 6.46
C GLN A 155 0.01 14.83 7.62
N ALA A 156 0.53 15.74 8.42
CA ALA A 156 -0.16 16.34 9.55
C ALA A 156 0.41 17.72 9.83
N ASP A 157 -0.37 18.59 10.50
CA ASP A 157 0.05 19.94 10.88
C ASP A 157 0.55 20.77 9.68
N GLY A 158 -0.03 20.59 8.50
CA GLY A 158 0.39 21.28 7.27
C GLY A 158 1.74 20.83 6.71
N LYS A 159 2.33 19.75 7.23
CA LYS A 159 3.63 19.22 6.81
C LYS A 159 3.52 17.75 6.41
N THR A 160 4.25 17.37 5.37
CA THR A 160 4.45 15.96 4.99
C THR A 160 5.87 15.55 5.36
N SER A 161 6.00 14.46 6.10
CA SER A 161 7.30 13.95 6.57
C SER A 161 7.41 12.44 6.39
N ALA A 162 8.63 11.98 6.11
CA ALA A 162 8.97 10.57 6.04
C ALA A 162 9.65 10.13 7.36
N SER A 163 9.39 8.91 7.78
CA SER A 163 10.06 8.27 8.91
C SER A 163 11.49 7.84 8.55
N PRO A 164 12.33 7.47 9.51
CA PRO A 164 13.42 6.54 9.25
C PRO A 164 12.90 5.28 8.58
N VAL A 165 13.72 4.64 7.76
CA VAL A 165 13.28 3.45 7.03
C VAL A 165 13.48 2.17 7.85
N GLY A 166 12.66 1.17 7.56
CA GLY A 166 12.77 -0.15 8.16
C GLY A 166 13.02 -1.22 7.10
N GLU A 167 13.88 -2.17 7.41
CA GLU A 167 14.10 -3.37 6.62
C GLU A 167 13.18 -4.48 7.12
N ILE A 168 12.49 -5.13 6.20
CA ILE A 168 11.73 -6.35 6.47
C ILE A 168 12.64 -7.55 6.27
N VAL A 169 13.01 -8.17 7.37
CA VAL A 169 13.83 -9.39 7.37
C VAL A 169 12.92 -10.58 7.56
N ILE A 170 12.94 -11.50 6.61
CA ILE A 170 12.23 -12.78 6.67
C ILE A 170 13.21 -13.92 7.01
N SER A 171 12.72 -14.97 7.66
CA SER A 171 13.56 -16.14 7.92
C SER A 171 13.91 -16.86 6.63
N ASP A 172 15.08 -17.51 6.61
CA ASP A 172 15.60 -18.28 5.45
C ASP A 172 14.68 -19.43 4.97
N LYS A 173 13.59 -19.66 5.68
CA LYS A 173 12.57 -20.65 5.30
C LYS A 173 11.73 -20.22 4.09
N TYR A 174 11.67 -18.93 3.78
CA TYR A 174 10.83 -18.35 2.74
C TYR A 174 11.68 -17.73 1.64
N GLU A 175 11.35 -18.03 0.38
CA GLU A 175 12.04 -17.44 -0.77
C GLU A 175 11.67 -15.97 -1.02
N PHE A 176 10.55 -15.51 -0.50
CA PHE A 176 10.06 -14.12 -0.55
C PHE A 176 8.98 -13.91 0.51
N TYR A 177 8.66 -12.65 0.78
CA TYR A 177 7.69 -12.24 1.79
C TYR A 177 6.25 -12.50 1.30
N ASP A 178 5.82 -13.77 1.37
CA ASP A 178 4.51 -14.23 0.97
C ASP A 178 3.46 -14.07 2.09
N PHE A 179 2.20 -14.50 1.80
CA PHE A 179 1.10 -14.41 2.75
C PHE A 179 1.35 -15.23 4.03
N GLN A 180 2.01 -16.38 3.92
CA GLN A 180 2.33 -17.22 5.09
C GLN A 180 3.35 -16.55 5.98
N ALA A 181 4.41 -15.98 5.40
CA ALA A 181 5.42 -15.23 6.14
C ALA A 181 4.84 -13.95 6.77
N LYS A 182 3.82 -13.32 6.14
CA LYS A 182 3.19 -12.09 6.63
C LYS A 182 2.27 -12.30 7.83
N TYR A 183 1.52 -13.39 7.89
CA TYR A 183 0.38 -13.50 8.80
C TYR A 183 0.33 -14.80 9.62
N LEU A 184 0.99 -15.86 9.20
CA LEU A 184 0.85 -17.18 9.83
C LEU A 184 2.08 -17.58 10.67
N ASP A 185 3.24 -17.08 10.29
CA ASP A 185 4.48 -17.30 11.04
C ASP A 185 4.99 -15.96 11.56
N ASN A 186 5.29 -15.85 12.85
CA ASN A 186 5.97 -14.67 13.42
C ASN A 186 7.44 -14.58 12.94
N SER A 187 7.68 -14.89 11.65
CA SER A 187 9.01 -14.97 11.05
C SER A 187 9.51 -13.64 10.50
N MET A 188 8.67 -12.61 10.52
CA MET A 188 9.03 -11.27 10.08
C MET A 188 9.63 -10.46 11.21
N GLN A 189 10.80 -9.91 10.98
CA GLN A 189 11.43 -8.94 11.88
C GLN A 189 11.57 -7.60 11.18
N LEU A 190 11.10 -6.53 11.82
CA LEU A 190 11.38 -5.16 11.42
C LEU A 190 12.71 -4.72 12.04
N VAL A 191 13.70 -4.44 11.21
CA VAL A 191 14.96 -3.82 11.60
C VAL A 191 14.89 -2.34 11.26
N SER A 192 14.85 -1.47 12.28
CA SER A 192 14.81 -0.02 12.09
C SER A 192 15.69 0.69 13.12
N PRO A 193 16.63 1.54 12.67
CA PRO A 193 16.91 1.88 11.27
C PRO A 193 17.42 0.68 10.47
N ALA A 194 17.15 0.66 9.16
CA ALA A 194 17.67 -0.37 8.27
C ALA A 194 19.19 -0.22 8.10
N ASP A 195 19.88 -1.36 7.98
CA ASP A 195 21.31 -1.37 7.68
C ASP A 195 21.56 -1.10 6.19
N LEU A 196 21.80 0.17 5.86
CA LEU A 196 21.97 0.68 4.50
C LEU A 196 23.27 1.50 4.38
N PRO A 197 23.88 1.55 3.19
CA PRO A 197 25.00 2.45 2.95
C PRO A 197 24.64 3.91 3.23
N ALA A 198 25.64 4.70 3.60
CA ALA A 198 25.48 6.12 3.92
C ALA A 198 24.76 6.89 2.79
N GLY A 199 23.75 7.69 3.15
CA GLY A 199 22.97 8.51 2.23
C GLY A 199 21.89 7.77 1.43
N ILE A 200 21.74 6.44 1.58
CA ILE A 200 20.65 5.69 0.93
C ILE A 200 19.32 5.91 1.65
N GLU A 201 19.32 5.99 2.97
CA GLU A 201 18.10 6.28 3.74
C GLU A 201 17.45 7.60 3.29
N GLU A 202 18.22 8.66 3.18
CA GLU A 202 17.72 9.98 2.76
C GLU A 202 17.20 9.96 1.32
N LYS A 203 17.79 9.14 0.45
CA LYS A 203 17.29 8.97 -0.92
C LYS A 203 15.94 8.24 -0.93
N ILE A 204 15.78 7.19 -0.10
CA ILE A 204 14.53 6.45 0.02
C ILE A 204 13.44 7.34 0.63
N GLN A 205 13.75 8.12 1.67
CA GLN A 205 12.81 9.08 2.25
C GLN A 205 12.33 10.12 1.22
N LYS A 206 13.24 10.68 0.41
CA LYS A 206 12.87 11.59 -0.69
C LYS A 206 12.00 10.89 -1.74
N ALA A 207 12.33 9.66 -2.10
CA ALA A 207 11.54 8.85 -3.03
C ALA A 207 10.14 8.55 -2.47
N ALA A 208 10.02 8.28 -1.15
CA ALA A 208 8.75 8.06 -0.49
C ALA A 208 7.86 9.30 -0.50
N LEU A 209 8.42 10.48 -0.18
CA LEU A 209 7.70 11.75 -0.27
C LEU A 209 7.25 12.06 -1.70
N LEU A 210 8.10 11.77 -2.68
CA LEU A 210 7.78 11.95 -4.10
C LEU A 210 6.65 10.99 -4.55
N ALA A 211 6.72 9.71 -4.17
CA ALA A 211 5.68 8.73 -4.47
C ALA A 211 4.33 9.12 -3.85
N PHE A 212 4.34 9.54 -2.58
CA PHE A 212 3.17 10.02 -1.86
C PHE A 212 2.49 11.20 -2.59
N SER A 213 3.29 12.18 -2.99
CA SER A 213 2.81 13.35 -3.74
C SER A 213 2.32 12.99 -5.14
N ALA A 214 3.07 12.16 -5.89
CA ALA A 214 2.74 11.76 -7.25
C ALA A 214 1.44 10.96 -7.34
N ALA A 215 1.16 10.11 -6.34
CA ALA A 215 -0.09 9.37 -6.24
C ALA A 215 -1.26 10.23 -5.70
N GLY A 216 -1.00 11.46 -5.25
CA GLY A 216 -2.01 12.31 -4.64
C GLY A 216 -2.48 11.83 -3.27
N CYS A 217 -1.61 11.16 -2.52
CA CYS A 217 -1.94 10.65 -1.20
C CYS A 217 -2.11 11.78 -0.17
N GLU A 218 -2.93 11.50 0.85
CA GLU A 218 -3.20 12.41 1.96
C GLU A 218 -3.19 11.65 3.30
N GLY A 219 -2.84 12.34 4.36
CA GLY A 219 -2.82 11.85 5.73
C GLY A 219 -1.70 10.87 5.99
N LEU A 220 -1.78 9.67 5.46
CA LEU A 220 -0.80 8.62 5.70
C LEU A 220 -0.61 7.70 4.49
N ALA A 221 0.59 7.14 4.38
CA ALA A 221 0.86 5.97 3.53
C ALA A 221 2.13 5.25 4.00
N ARG A 222 2.24 3.95 3.71
CA ARG A 222 3.50 3.21 3.75
C ARG A 222 3.94 2.96 2.32
N ILE A 223 5.17 3.32 2.03
CA ILE A 223 5.76 3.12 0.71
C ILE A 223 6.84 2.04 0.83
N ASP A 224 6.71 1.01 0.00
CA ASP A 224 7.53 -0.17 0.04
C ASP A 224 8.50 -0.16 -1.15
N PHE A 225 9.78 -0.37 -0.87
CA PHE A 225 10.88 -0.33 -1.83
C PHE A 225 11.69 -1.61 -1.79
N PHE A 226 12.40 -1.88 -2.88
CA PHE A 226 13.58 -2.73 -2.88
C PHE A 226 14.83 -1.85 -2.98
N TYR A 227 15.79 -2.10 -2.11
CA TYR A 227 17.16 -1.65 -2.30
C TYR A 227 17.95 -2.80 -2.88
N SER A 228 18.24 -2.72 -4.18
CA SER A 228 18.82 -3.83 -4.95
C SER A 228 20.33 -3.98 -4.72
N ASN A 229 20.86 -5.17 -5.02
CA ASN A 229 22.30 -5.47 -4.87
C ASN A 229 23.20 -4.66 -5.82
N ASP A 230 22.62 -3.99 -6.81
CA ASP A 230 23.29 -3.06 -7.75
C ASP A 230 23.00 -1.59 -7.40
N ASP A 231 22.75 -1.31 -6.13
CA ASP A 231 22.56 0.02 -5.54
C ASP A 231 21.38 0.84 -6.11
N GLN A 232 20.37 0.15 -6.64
CA GLN A 232 19.16 0.82 -7.13
C GLN A 232 18.07 0.85 -6.06
N ILE A 233 17.41 1.98 -5.93
CA ILE A 233 16.18 2.12 -5.15
C ILE A 233 15.01 1.94 -6.12
N VAL A 234 14.22 0.89 -5.94
CA VAL A 234 13.08 0.52 -6.81
C VAL A 234 11.81 0.54 -5.98
N ILE A 235 10.84 1.39 -6.35
CA ILE A 235 9.54 1.40 -5.67
C ILE A 235 8.73 0.15 -6.07
N ASN A 236 8.20 -0.55 -5.06
CA ASN A 236 7.33 -1.70 -5.25
C ASN A 236 5.86 -1.29 -5.27
N GLU A 237 5.38 -0.71 -4.17
CA GLU A 237 3.99 -0.32 -3.99
C GLU A 237 3.83 0.80 -2.95
N ILE A 238 2.62 1.36 -2.89
CA ILE A 238 2.20 2.30 -1.87
C ILE A 238 0.90 1.79 -1.23
N ASN A 239 0.86 1.78 0.10
CA ASN A 239 -0.26 1.33 0.91
C ASN A 239 -0.91 2.56 1.56
N THR A 240 -2.09 2.94 1.10
CA THR A 240 -2.80 4.16 1.56
C THR A 240 -3.49 3.98 2.90
N MET A 241 -3.71 2.73 3.33
CA MET A 241 -4.17 2.38 4.67
C MET A 241 -3.35 1.19 5.19
N PRO A 242 -2.10 1.42 5.62
CA PRO A 242 -1.23 0.36 6.10
C PRO A 242 -1.76 -0.26 7.39
N GLY A 243 -1.23 -1.44 7.77
CA GLY A 243 -1.53 -2.07 9.05
C GLY A 243 -1.39 -1.05 10.19
N PHE A 244 -2.42 -0.96 11.05
CA PHE A 244 -2.54 0.11 12.03
C PHE A 244 -2.75 -0.40 13.46
N THR A 245 -2.20 -1.58 13.79
CA THR A 245 -2.08 -2.03 15.19
C THR A 245 -0.81 -1.44 15.81
N PRO A 246 -0.69 -1.38 17.13
CA PRO A 246 0.54 -0.90 17.78
C PRO A 246 1.80 -1.71 17.41
N THR A 247 1.63 -2.94 16.92
CA THR A 247 2.73 -3.82 16.47
C THR A 247 3.01 -3.71 14.97
N SER A 248 2.16 -3.04 14.21
CA SER A 248 2.32 -2.86 12.76
C SER A 248 3.52 -1.97 12.42
N VAL A 249 4.10 -2.16 11.24
CA VAL A 249 5.31 -1.44 10.79
C VAL A 249 5.09 0.06 10.74
N TYR A 250 3.99 0.53 10.15
CA TYR A 250 3.72 1.96 9.99
C TYR A 250 3.77 2.74 11.32
N PRO A 251 2.99 2.39 12.38
CA PRO A 251 3.08 3.08 13.66
C PRO A 251 4.46 2.99 14.30
N LYS A 252 5.14 1.85 14.21
CA LYS A 252 6.50 1.68 14.76
C LYS A 252 7.52 2.61 14.09
N LEU A 253 7.42 2.81 12.78
CA LEU A 253 8.29 3.75 12.07
C LEU A 253 7.99 5.20 12.45
N ILE A 254 6.73 5.55 12.65
CA ILE A 254 6.32 6.89 13.11
C ILE A 254 6.77 7.16 14.55
N GLU A 255 6.78 6.16 15.42
CA GLU A 255 7.34 6.30 16.77
C GLU A 255 8.82 6.69 16.77
N LYS A 256 9.60 6.29 15.74
CA LYS A 256 11.02 6.66 15.61
C LYS A 256 11.25 8.16 15.38
N ILE A 257 10.23 8.89 14.93
CA ILE A 257 10.29 10.36 14.81
C ILE A 257 9.66 11.08 16.03
N GLY A 258 9.44 10.34 17.14
CA GLY A 258 8.98 10.91 18.41
C GLY A 258 7.47 11.12 18.51
N ILE A 259 6.67 10.55 17.59
CA ILE A 259 5.21 10.63 17.61
C ILE A 259 4.68 9.31 18.18
N SER A 260 4.10 9.35 19.38
CA SER A 260 3.49 8.15 19.98
C SER A 260 2.27 7.68 19.19
N TYR A 261 1.89 6.41 19.38
CA TYR A 261 0.70 5.84 18.72
C TYR A 261 -0.57 6.66 18.96
N GLN A 262 -0.77 7.15 20.18
CA GLN A 262 -1.92 8.02 20.52
C GLN A 262 -1.85 9.37 19.79
N GLN A 263 -0.67 9.99 19.77
CA GLN A 263 -0.47 11.26 19.06
C GLN A 263 -0.68 11.09 17.54
N LEU A 264 -0.24 9.97 16.99
CA LEU A 264 -0.46 9.64 15.58
C LEU A 264 -1.95 9.59 15.24
N ILE A 265 -2.76 8.88 16.05
CA ILE A 265 -4.21 8.81 15.85
C ILE A 265 -4.83 10.21 15.92
N THR A 266 -4.48 11.00 16.95
CA THR A 266 -4.97 12.39 17.12
C THR A 266 -4.65 13.23 15.88
N LYS A 267 -3.39 13.24 15.43
CA LYS A 267 -2.97 14.01 14.25
C LYS A 267 -3.71 13.62 12.97
N LEU A 268 -3.93 12.34 12.77
CA LEU A 268 -4.67 11.84 11.59
C LEU A 268 -6.15 12.27 11.64
N ILE A 269 -6.79 12.23 12.82
CA ILE A 269 -8.17 12.68 13.00
C ILE A 269 -8.26 14.19 12.76
N GLU A 270 -7.38 14.99 13.36
CA GLU A 270 -7.33 16.44 13.17
C GLU A 270 -7.10 16.82 11.70
N THR A 271 -6.19 16.09 11.01
CA THR A 271 -5.95 16.27 9.57
C THR A 271 -7.22 16.00 8.76
N ALA A 272 -7.95 14.93 9.09
CA ALA A 272 -9.19 14.57 8.41
C ALA A 272 -10.31 15.59 8.65
N GLN A 273 -10.43 16.16 9.87
CA GLN A 273 -11.41 17.20 10.18
C GLN A 273 -11.16 18.49 9.40
N ASN A 274 -9.89 18.82 9.18
CA ASN A 274 -9.51 20.04 8.46
C ASN A 274 -9.52 19.86 6.92
N ARG A 275 -9.77 18.65 6.44
CA ARG A 275 -9.83 18.34 5.01
C ARG A 275 -11.10 18.92 4.40
N SER A 276 -10.95 19.65 3.29
CA SER A 276 -12.10 20.14 2.52
C SER A 276 -12.82 18.98 1.82
N LEU A 277 -14.08 18.78 2.10
CA LEU A 277 -14.99 17.83 1.42
C LEU A 277 -15.75 18.47 0.25
N ASN A 278 -15.24 19.56 -0.32
CA ASN A 278 -15.88 20.22 -1.45
C ASN A 278 -15.54 19.54 -2.77
N VAL A 279 -16.55 19.35 -3.62
CA VAL A 279 -16.43 18.76 -4.96
C VAL A 279 -15.53 19.58 -5.91
N THR A 280 -15.21 20.81 -5.53
CA THR A 280 -14.34 21.75 -6.26
C THR A 280 -12.86 21.61 -5.90
N ARG A 281 -12.41 20.43 -5.53
CA ARG A 281 -10.98 20.13 -5.32
C ARG A 281 -10.22 20.10 -6.63
#